data_7f5f94c26f59eb1b03829dc021029636
#
_entry.id   7f5f94c26f59eb1b03829dc021029636
#
_cell.length_a   1.000
_cell.length_b   1.000
_cell.length_c   1.000
_cell.angle_alpha   90.00
_cell.angle_beta   90.00
_cell.angle_gamma   90.00
#
_symmetry.space_group_name_H-M   'P 1'
#
loop_
_entity.id
_entity.type
_entity.pdbx_description
1 polymer ?
#
loop_
_entity_poly.entity_id
_entity_poly.type
_entity_poly.pdbx_seq_one_letter_code
_entity_poly.pdbx_strand_id
1 'polypeptide(L)'
;MKQTVSIFGLLFLLIGSIAAQTRVEQIRSKLFNPNNQTVLVVAHRGDWRNAPENSLQAIENAIQMGVDVVEIDVQKTKDGKLILMHDATLDRTTTGKGKVREWVLDSIKTLKLKNGAAIRTKHQVPTLEETLLVAKGRIMLNLDKAYDYFDEVYELLEKTGTTNHIIMKGSKSVAQVKQEFGKYLDKVIYMPIVNLDRPHAMQMIQDFLTELKPVAFELLYVSDSNSIVKEVSALLKGKSLVWYNTLWDTMAGGHDDDMSLENPDKGYGYLIGTLNTRIIQTDRPAYLLNYLKHRKLR
;
A
#
# COMPACT_ATOMS: atom_id res chain seq x y z
N MET A 1 -72.72 15.23 28.28
CA MET A 1 -71.94 14.24 27.66
C MET A 1 -70.81 14.95 26.89
N LYS A 2 -69.54 14.92 27.42
CA LYS A 2 -68.36 15.50 26.76
C LYS A 2 -67.58 14.34 26.24
N GLN A 3 -67.40 14.19 24.91
CA GLN A 3 -66.55 13.23 24.27
C GLN A 3 -65.14 13.75 24.29
N THR A 4 -64.21 12.99 24.90
CA THR A 4 -62.78 13.21 24.88
C THR A 4 -62.18 12.40 23.69
N VAL A 5 -61.67 13.11 22.70
CA VAL A 5 -60.95 12.52 21.59
C VAL A 5 -59.47 12.36 21.99
N SER A 6 -59.03 11.12 22.18
CA SER A 6 -57.61 10.79 22.39
C SER A 6 -56.90 10.72 21.04
N ILE A 7 -55.97 11.64 20.81
CA ILE A 7 -55.04 11.60 19.66
C ILE A 7 -53.82 10.77 20.07
N PHE A 8 -53.73 9.53 19.57
CA PHE A 8 -52.50 8.71 19.64
C PHE A 8 -51.55 9.19 18.55
N GLY A 9 -50.54 9.95 18.95
CA GLY A 9 -49.46 10.33 18.07
C GLY A 9 -48.51 9.11 17.87
N LEU A 10 -48.48 8.58 16.66
CA LEU A 10 -47.55 7.53 16.25
C LEU A 10 -46.19 8.14 16.00
N LEU A 11 -45.26 7.99 16.96
CA LEU A 11 -43.85 8.43 16.82
C LEU A 11 -43.11 7.41 15.98
N PHE A 12 -42.94 7.67 14.69
CA PHE A 12 -42.05 6.88 13.82
C PHE A 12 -40.60 7.20 14.19
N LEU A 13 -39.96 6.32 14.97
CA LEU A 13 -38.52 6.30 15.15
C LEU A 13 -37.87 5.83 13.84
N LEU A 14 -37.35 6.75 13.04
CA LEU A 14 -36.43 6.48 11.94
C LEU A 14 -35.13 5.97 12.55
N ILE A 15 -35.01 4.65 12.75
CA ILE A 15 -33.76 3.99 13.04
C ILE A 15 -32.99 3.94 11.70
N GLY A 16 -32.26 5.01 11.40
CA GLY A 16 -31.27 4.99 10.35
C GLY A 16 -30.21 3.96 10.75
N SER A 17 -30.16 2.83 10.07
CA SER A 17 -29.03 1.87 10.19
C SER A 17 -27.76 2.59 9.74
N ILE A 18 -26.95 3.05 10.69
CA ILE A 18 -25.58 3.50 10.41
C ILE A 18 -24.84 2.23 9.98
N ALA A 19 -24.68 2.04 8.67
CA ALA A 19 -23.85 0.96 8.17
C ALA A 19 -22.45 1.12 8.77
N ALA A 20 -21.94 0.07 9.40
CA ALA A 20 -20.61 0.09 9.98
C ALA A 20 -19.57 0.35 8.86
N GLN A 21 -18.69 1.34 9.08
CA GLN A 21 -17.63 1.70 8.14
C GLN A 21 -16.73 0.49 7.86
N THR A 22 -16.50 0.18 6.59
CA THR A 22 -15.60 -0.91 6.20
C THR A 22 -14.17 -0.64 6.65
N ARG A 23 -13.37 -1.68 6.75
CA ARG A 23 -11.94 -1.53 7.11
C ARG A 23 -11.19 -0.62 6.13
N VAL A 24 -11.48 -0.72 4.84
CA VAL A 24 -10.89 0.15 3.81
C VAL A 24 -11.26 1.61 4.02
N GLU A 25 -12.52 1.94 4.34
CA GLU A 25 -12.93 3.31 4.65
C GLU A 25 -12.21 3.86 5.88
N GLN A 26 -12.00 3.04 6.92
CA GLN A 26 -11.22 3.42 8.10
C GLN A 26 -9.77 3.72 7.76
N ILE A 27 -9.13 2.91 6.90
CA ILE A 27 -7.76 3.15 6.44
C ILE A 27 -7.69 4.43 5.60
N ARG A 28 -8.61 4.59 4.66
CA ARG A 28 -8.72 5.79 3.83
C ARG A 28 -8.88 7.07 4.66
N SER A 29 -9.72 7.05 5.69
CA SER A 29 -9.91 8.22 6.56
C SER A 29 -8.61 8.67 7.24
N LYS A 30 -7.72 7.71 7.58
CA LYS A 30 -6.39 7.99 8.12
C LYS A 30 -5.44 8.52 7.04
N LEU A 31 -5.45 7.93 5.84
CA LEU A 31 -4.62 8.36 4.71
C LEU A 31 -4.95 9.80 4.26
N PHE A 32 -6.23 10.17 4.22
CA PHE A 32 -6.68 11.50 3.81
C PHE A 32 -6.58 12.56 4.92
N ASN A 33 -6.14 12.19 6.12
CA ASN A 33 -5.90 13.12 7.20
C ASN A 33 -4.40 13.42 7.34
N PRO A 34 -3.88 14.55 6.87
CA PRO A 34 -2.47 14.90 6.96
C PRO A 34 -1.98 15.11 8.40
N ASN A 35 -2.90 15.24 9.36
CA ASN A 35 -2.62 15.33 10.80
C ASN A 35 -2.81 13.99 11.53
N ASN A 36 -3.00 12.88 10.80
CA ASN A 36 -3.13 11.56 11.40
C ASN A 36 -1.90 11.22 12.25
N GLN A 37 -2.13 10.78 13.49
CA GLN A 37 -1.05 10.37 14.41
C GLN A 37 -0.86 8.84 14.45
N THR A 38 -1.81 8.08 13.92
CA THR A 38 -1.70 6.62 13.82
C THR A 38 -0.70 6.25 12.73
N VAL A 39 0.19 5.32 13.01
CA VAL A 39 1.10 4.76 12.01
C VAL A 39 0.40 3.63 11.26
N LEU A 40 0.31 3.75 9.94
CA LEU A 40 -0.20 2.73 9.04
C LEU A 40 0.91 1.75 8.69
N VAL A 41 0.61 0.45 8.73
CA VAL A 41 1.55 -0.64 8.44
C VAL A 41 1.27 -1.18 7.05
N VAL A 42 2.35 -1.29 6.26
CA VAL A 42 2.32 -1.87 4.92
C VAL A 42 3.14 -3.15 4.92
N ALA A 43 2.53 -4.27 4.55
CA ALA A 43 3.22 -5.53 4.36
C ALA A 43 3.77 -5.62 2.94
N HIS A 44 5.10 -5.67 2.78
CA HIS A 44 5.79 -5.83 1.51
C HIS A 44 5.52 -7.21 0.93
N ARG A 45 4.90 -7.29 -0.25
CA ARG A 45 4.47 -8.54 -0.91
C ARG A 45 3.60 -9.46 -0.03
N GLY A 46 2.88 -8.88 0.94
CA GLY A 46 2.14 -9.59 1.97
C GLY A 46 3.01 -10.12 3.11
N ASP A 47 2.54 -11.14 3.82
CA ASP A 47 3.31 -11.84 4.87
C ASP A 47 4.21 -12.92 4.24
N TRP A 48 5.20 -12.48 3.44
CA TRP A 48 6.05 -13.39 2.66
C TRP A 48 6.99 -14.25 3.51
N ARG A 49 7.19 -13.92 4.77
CA ARG A 49 8.01 -14.74 5.68
C ARG A 49 7.30 -16.03 6.09
N ASN A 50 5.98 -16.05 6.07
CA ASN A 50 5.16 -17.20 6.46
C ASN A 50 4.38 -17.84 5.29
N ALA A 51 4.37 -17.18 4.10
CA ALA A 51 3.76 -17.68 2.88
C ALA A 51 4.60 -17.23 1.66
N PRO A 52 4.41 -17.79 0.44
CA PRO A 52 5.10 -17.24 -0.73
C PRO A 52 4.79 -15.77 -0.96
N GLU A 53 5.80 -14.97 -1.32
CA GLU A 53 5.61 -13.55 -1.68
C GLU A 53 4.55 -13.40 -2.79
N ASN A 54 3.77 -12.32 -2.76
CA ASN A 54 2.75 -12.03 -3.76
C ASN A 54 1.70 -13.16 -3.91
N SER A 55 1.49 -14.00 -2.89
CA SER A 55 0.45 -15.04 -2.91
C SER A 55 -0.82 -14.58 -2.20
N LEU A 56 -1.97 -15.15 -2.58
CA LEU A 56 -3.23 -14.90 -1.86
C LEU A 56 -3.11 -15.26 -0.37
N GLN A 57 -2.32 -16.28 -0.01
CA GLN A 57 -2.10 -16.66 1.39
C GLN A 57 -1.31 -15.59 2.14
N ALA A 58 -0.27 -14.99 1.53
CA ALA A 58 0.48 -13.91 2.17
C ALA A 58 -0.39 -12.67 2.41
N ILE A 59 -1.30 -12.37 1.47
CA ILE A 59 -2.27 -11.27 1.60
C ILE A 59 -3.29 -11.59 2.70
N GLU A 60 -3.82 -12.80 2.73
CA GLU A 60 -4.77 -13.24 3.76
C GLU A 60 -4.16 -13.18 5.17
N ASN A 61 -2.90 -13.62 5.32
CA ASN A 61 -2.17 -13.52 6.59
C ASN A 61 -2.04 -12.04 7.03
N ALA A 62 -1.68 -11.14 6.12
CA ALA A 62 -1.57 -9.72 6.41
C ALA A 62 -2.91 -9.10 6.85
N ILE A 63 -4.02 -9.51 6.21
CA ILE A 63 -5.37 -9.11 6.62
C ILE A 63 -5.67 -9.59 8.05
N GLN A 64 -5.39 -10.85 8.36
CA GLN A 64 -5.64 -11.45 9.69
C GLN A 64 -4.78 -10.79 10.78
N MET A 65 -3.55 -10.37 10.48
CA MET A 65 -2.71 -9.59 11.39
C MET A 65 -3.28 -8.19 11.67
N GLY A 66 -4.19 -7.68 10.83
CA GLY A 66 -4.70 -6.32 10.92
C GLY A 66 -3.79 -5.27 10.30
N VAL A 67 -2.96 -5.62 9.32
CA VAL A 67 -2.19 -4.70 8.48
C VAL A 67 -3.13 -3.74 7.74
N ASP A 68 -2.69 -2.54 7.40
CA ASP A 68 -3.52 -1.54 6.72
C ASP A 68 -3.44 -1.63 5.20
N VAL A 69 -2.24 -1.88 4.68
CA VAL A 69 -1.97 -1.94 3.23
C VAL A 69 -1.10 -3.17 2.95
N VAL A 70 -1.35 -3.87 1.87
CA VAL A 70 -0.40 -4.82 1.29
C VAL A 70 0.19 -4.21 0.03
N GLU A 71 1.50 -4.13 -0.05
CA GLU A 71 2.18 -3.83 -1.30
C GLU A 71 2.29 -5.11 -2.13
N ILE A 72 2.03 -5.00 -3.43
CA ILE A 72 2.06 -6.10 -4.40
C ILE A 72 2.67 -5.66 -5.71
N ASP A 73 3.38 -6.58 -6.37
CA ASP A 73 4.01 -6.35 -7.66
C ASP A 73 3.16 -6.89 -8.81
N VAL A 74 2.93 -6.09 -9.85
CA VAL A 74 2.12 -6.47 -11.01
C VAL A 74 3.01 -6.72 -12.22
N GLN A 75 2.78 -7.85 -12.90
CA GLN A 75 3.40 -8.20 -14.18
C GLN A 75 2.31 -8.57 -15.19
N LYS A 76 2.63 -8.39 -16.48
CA LYS A 76 1.72 -8.68 -17.61
C LYS A 76 2.18 -9.91 -18.36
N THR A 77 1.30 -10.87 -18.56
CA THR A 77 1.54 -12.11 -19.30
C THR A 77 1.52 -11.87 -20.83
N LYS A 78 1.92 -12.89 -21.60
CA LYS A 78 1.89 -12.85 -23.08
C LYS A 78 0.49 -12.55 -23.65
N ASP A 79 -0.54 -13.06 -23.01
CA ASP A 79 -1.94 -12.89 -23.39
C ASP A 79 -2.62 -11.69 -22.68
N GLY A 80 -1.81 -10.75 -22.13
CA GLY A 80 -2.29 -9.48 -21.58
C GLY A 80 -2.96 -9.59 -20.21
N LYS A 81 -2.84 -10.72 -19.50
CA LYS A 81 -3.40 -10.87 -18.16
C LYS A 81 -2.45 -10.33 -17.10
N LEU A 82 -3.00 -9.66 -16.09
CA LEU A 82 -2.23 -9.13 -14.98
C LEU A 82 -2.14 -10.16 -13.85
N ILE A 83 -0.91 -10.46 -13.41
CA ILE A 83 -0.59 -11.42 -12.34
C ILE A 83 0.27 -10.75 -11.28
N LEU A 84 0.36 -11.35 -10.09
CA LEU A 84 1.29 -10.92 -9.05
C LEU A 84 2.64 -11.62 -9.22
N MET A 85 3.69 -10.83 -9.47
CA MET A 85 5.06 -11.32 -9.60
C MET A 85 6.03 -10.15 -9.48
N HIS A 86 7.05 -10.27 -8.61
CA HIS A 86 8.07 -9.24 -8.51
C HIS A 86 9.02 -9.23 -9.70
N ASP A 87 9.58 -10.40 -10.02
CA ASP A 87 10.59 -10.52 -11.07
C ASP A 87 9.96 -10.55 -12.46
N ALA A 88 10.69 -10.08 -13.45
CA ALA A 88 10.30 -10.25 -14.86
C ALA A 88 10.38 -11.72 -15.33
N THR A 89 10.91 -12.62 -14.49
CA THR A 89 11.06 -14.05 -14.76
C THR A 89 10.40 -14.90 -13.68
N LEU A 90 10.05 -16.14 -14.04
CA LEU A 90 9.36 -17.10 -13.17
C LEU A 90 10.32 -17.85 -12.21
N ASP A 91 11.63 -17.77 -12.44
CA ASP A 91 12.66 -18.68 -11.95
C ASP A 91 12.80 -18.72 -10.43
N ARG A 92 12.83 -17.54 -9.79
CA ARG A 92 13.09 -17.43 -8.34
C ARG A 92 11.90 -17.91 -7.52
N THR A 93 10.71 -17.42 -7.86
CA THR A 93 9.51 -17.57 -7.01
C THR A 93 8.54 -18.65 -7.46
N THR A 94 8.79 -19.32 -8.59
CA THR A 94 7.93 -20.40 -9.10
C THR A 94 8.69 -21.66 -9.49
N THR A 95 7.96 -22.72 -9.84
CA THR A 95 8.50 -23.95 -10.44
C THR A 95 8.78 -23.82 -11.94
N GLY A 96 8.39 -22.70 -12.57
CA GLY A 96 8.67 -22.41 -13.99
C GLY A 96 9.99 -21.70 -14.19
N LYS A 97 10.33 -21.42 -15.46
CA LYS A 97 11.53 -20.70 -15.88
C LYS A 97 11.24 -19.78 -17.06
N GLY A 98 12.02 -18.71 -17.17
CA GLY A 98 11.93 -17.77 -18.29
C GLY A 98 11.02 -16.57 -17.98
N LYS A 99 10.83 -15.71 -18.99
CA LYS A 99 10.19 -14.41 -18.79
C LYS A 99 8.68 -14.53 -18.71
N VAL A 100 8.04 -13.84 -17.74
CA VAL A 100 6.59 -13.78 -17.56
C VAL A 100 5.88 -13.41 -18.87
N ARG A 101 6.38 -12.41 -19.60
CA ARG A 101 5.80 -11.92 -20.85
C ARG A 101 5.81 -12.92 -22.02
N GLU A 102 6.47 -14.06 -21.87
CA GLU A 102 6.53 -15.12 -22.87
C GLU A 102 5.52 -16.27 -22.59
N TRP A 103 4.87 -16.23 -21.42
CA TRP A 103 3.92 -17.24 -20.94
C TRP A 103 2.48 -16.71 -20.94
N VAL A 104 1.55 -17.55 -21.37
CA VAL A 104 0.11 -17.29 -21.22
C VAL A 104 -0.36 -17.64 -19.81
N LEU A 105 -1.44 -17.02 -19.34
CA LEU A 105 -1.95 -17.21 -17.98
C LEU A 105 -2.20 -18.68 -17.63
N ASP A 106 -2.87 -19.43 -18.51
CA ASP A 106 -3.20 -20.83 -18.23
C ASP A 106 -1.98 -21.69 -17.94
N SER A 107 -0.88 -21.45 -18.66
CA SER A 107 0.39 -22.12 -18.39
C SER A 107 1.01 -21.68 -17.06
N ILE A 108 0.96 -20.39 -16.71
CA ILE A 108 1.45 -19.89 -15.41
C ILE A 108 0.65 -20.49 -14.27
N LYS A 109 -0.66 -20.66 -14.41
CA LYS A 109 -1.54 -21.27 -13.39
C LYS A 109 -1.22 -22.74 -13.09
N THR A 110 -0.49 -23.44 -13.95
CA THR A 110 -0.01 -24.81 -13.65
C THR A 110 1.19 -24.82 -12.69
N LEU A 111 1.91 -23.71 -12.61
CA LEU A 111 3.11 -23.57 -11.77
C LEU A 111 2.75 -23.45 -10.29
N LYS A 112 3.71 -23.80 -9.44
CA LYS A 112 3.61 -23.62 -7.99
C LYS A 112 4.58 -22.56 -7.53
N LEU A 113 4.12 -21.71 -6.60
CA LEU A 113 4.97 -20.75 -5.91
C LEU A 113 5.95 -21.46 -4.96
N LYS A 114 7.13 -20.87 -4.82
CA LYS A 114 8.12 -21.22 -3.81
C LYS A 114 8.05 -20.24 -2.65
N ASN A 115 8.31 -20.70 -1.44
CA ASN A 115 8.43 -19.83 -0.27
C ASN A 115 9.81 -19.12 -0.24
N GLY A 116 10.05 -18.28 0.77
CA GLY A 116 11.30 -17.54 0.93
C GLY A 116 12.57 -18.40 1.05
N ALA A 117 12.44 -19.69 1.37
CA ALA A 117 13.54 -20.69 1.35
C ALA A 117 13.65 -21.43 0.02
N ALA A 118 13.03 -20.95 -1.06
CA ALA A 118 12.99 -21.57 -2.39
C ALA A 118 12.32 -22.97 -2.43
N ILE A 119 11.57 -23.35 -1.42
CA ILE A 119 10.85 -24.63 -1.34
C ILE A 119 9.51 -24.50 -2.06
N ARG A 120 9.18 -25.44 -2.96
CA ARG A 120 7.90 -25.53 -3.64
C ARG A 120 6.75 -25.67 -2.61
N THR A 121 5.69 -24.90 -2.81
CA THR A 121 4.47 -24.95 -2.01
C THR A 121 3.27 -25.47 -2.82
N LYS A 122 2.08 -25.49 -2.22
CA LYS A 122 0.82 -25.77 -2.91
C LYS A 122 0.23 -24.56 -3.64
N HIS A 123 0.70 -23.35 -3.34
CA HIS A 123 0.13 -22.10 -3.84
C HIS A 123 0.46 -21.87 -5.31
N GLN A 124 -0.42 -21.18 -6.02
CA GLN A 124 -0.27 -20.80 -7.43
C GLN A 124 -0.05 -19.30 -7.53
N VAL A 125 0.44 -18.84 -8.69
CA VAL A 125 0.55 -17.41 -9.01
C VAL A 125 -0.86 -16.82 -9.12
N PRO A 126 -1.20 -15.78 -8.32
CA PRO A 126 -2.50 -15.15 -8.42
C PRO A 126 -2.57 -14.18 -9.60
N THR A 127 -3.78 -13.99 -10.11
CA THR A 127 -4.09 -12.82 -10.94
C THR A 127 -4.34 -11.60 -10.08
N LEU A 128 -4.20 -10.40 -10.67
CA LEU A 128 -4.60 -9.17 -9.99
C LEU A 128 -6.10 -9.20 -9.64
N GLU A 129 -6.95 -9.73 -10.52
CA GLU A 129 -8.39 -9.84 -10.27
C GLU A 129 -8.70 -10.69 -9.01
N GLU A 130 -8.11 -11.87 -8.91
CA GLU A 130 -8.25 -12.73 -7.69
C GLU A 130 -7.82 -11.98 -6.43
N THR A 131 -6.73 -11.21 -6.52
CA THR A 131 -6.19 -10.43 -5.41
C THR A 131 -7.13 -9.29 -5.01
N LEU A 132 -7.67 -8.56 -5.97
CA LEU A 132 -8.64 -7.48 -5.74
C LEU A 132 -9.90 -7.99 -5.01
N LEU A 133 -10.40 -9.17 -5.42
CA LEU A 133 -11.56 -9.79 -4.78
C LEU A 133 -11.28 -10.21 -3.33
N VAL A 134 -10.07 -10.74 -3.04
CA VAL A 134 -9.66 -11.08 -1.66
C VAL A 134 -9.52 -9.83 -0.80
N ALA A 135 -8.99 -8.74 -1.34
CA ALA A 135 -8.78 -7.49 -0.62
C ALA A 135 -10.07 -6.68 -0.38
N LYS A 136 -11.12 -6.93 -1.16
CA LYS A 136 -12.35 -6.12 -1.19
C LYS A 136 -12.97 -5.90 0.19
N GLY A 137 -13.06 -4.63 0.62
CA GLY A 137 -13.61 -4.21 1.91
C GLY A 137 -12.70 -4.48 3.12
N ARG A 138 -11.59 -5.21 2.94
CA ARG A 138 -10.78 -5.77 4.03
C ARG A 138 -9.42 -5.09 4.21
N ILE A 139 -8.76 -4.70 3.11
CA ILE A 139 -7.42 -4.11 3.13
C ILE A 139 -7.19 -3.24 1.90
N MET A 140 -6.31 -2.25 1.99
CA MET A 140 -5.85 -1.51 0.82
C MET A 140 -4.65 -2.21 0.16
N LEU A 141 -4.47 -1.97 -1.13
CA LEU A 141 -3.34 -2.48 -1.90
C LEU A 141 -2.52 -1.32 -2.46
N ASN A 142 -1.19 -1.40 -2.34
CA ASN A 142 -0.26 -0.54 -3.04
C ASN A 142 0.31 -1.31 -4.23
N LEU A 143 0.12 -0.79 -5.45
CA LEU A 143 0.51 -1.47 -6.67
C LEU A 143 1.87 -0.99 -7.14
N ASP A 144 2.88 -1.87 -7.07
CA ASP A 144 4.18 -1.65 -7.69
C ASP A 144 4.23 -2.24 -9.12
N LYS A 145 5.07 -1.66 -9.98
CA LYS A 145 5.27 -2.06 -11.39
C LYS A 145 4.01 -2.01 -12.26
N ALA A 146 2.94 -1.38 -11.78
CA ALA A 146 1.65 -1.34 -12.45
C ALA A 146 1.43 -0.06 -13.32
N TYR A 147 2.32 0.93 -13.22
CA TYR A 147 2.15 2.24 -13.86
C TYR A 147 1.91 2.13 -15.37
N ASP A 148 2.73 1.33 -16.06
CA ASP A 148 2.65 1.18 -17.53
C ASP A 148 1.47 0.30 -18.00
N TYR A 149 0.72 -0.31 -17.08
CA TYR A 149 -0.44 -1.18 -17.36
C TYR A 149 -1.72 -0.62 -16.74
N PHE A 150 -1.74 0.67 -16.39
CA PHE A 150 -2.80 1.16 -15.52
C PHE A 150 -4.18 1.21 -16.19
N ASP A 151 -4.26 1.28 -17.50
CA ASP A 151 -5.54 1.16 -18.22
C ASP A 151 -6.19 -0.21 -17.93
N GLU A 152 -5.43 -1.29 -18.06
CA GLU A 152 -5.91 -2.65 -17.77
C GLU A 152 -6.16 -2.86 -16.26
N VAL A 153 -5.32 -2.26 -15.40
CA VAL A 153 -5.56 -2.26 -13.94
C VAL A 153 -6.89 -1.61 -13.64
N TYR A 154 -7.14 -0.42 -14.20
CA TYR A 154 -8.36 0.35 -13.92
C TYR A 154 -9.63 -0.39 -14.36
N GLU A 155 -9.61 -1.07 -15.52
CA GLU A 155 -10.70 -1.96 -15.94
C GLU A 155 -11.03 -3.05 -14.91
N LEU A 156 -9.99 -3.66 -14.32
CA LEU A 156 -10.19 -4.65 -13.25
C LEU A 156 -10.72 -4.02 -11.96
N LEU A 157 -10.28 -2.80 -11.61
CA LEU A 157 -10.79 -2.08 -10.44
C LEU A 157 -12.29 -1.77 -10.57
N GLU A 158 -12.74 -1.33 -11.75
CA GLU A 158 -14.16 -1.09 -12.02
C GLU A 158 -14.95 -2.40 -11.99
N LYS A 159 -14.46 -3.43 -12.68
CA LYS A 159 -15.09 -4.76 -12.70
C LYS A 159 -15.29 -5.35 -11.32
N THR A 160 -14.31 -5.21 -10.43
CA THR A 160 -14.36 -5.77 -9.06
C THR A 160 -14.99 -4.83 -8.03
N GLY A 161 -15.20 -3.56 -8.39
CA GLY A 161 -15.68 -2.51 -7.47
C GLY A 161 -14.66 -2.22 -6.37
N THR A 162 -13.37 -2.15 -6.71
CA THR A 162 -12.25 -1.95 -5.77
C THR A 162 -11.44 -0.69 -6.05
N THR A 163 -11.94 0.26 -6.83
CA THR A 163 -11.27 1.51 -7.19
C THR A 163 -10.77 2.27 -5.95
N ASN A 164 -11.55 2.25 -4.87
CA ASN A 164 -11.19 2.90 -3.60
C ASN A 164 -10.17 2.14 -2.75
N HIS A 165 -9.68 0.96 -3.19
CA HIS A 165 -8.78 0.10 -2.42
C HIS A 165 -7.31 0.31 -2.78
N ILE A 166 -7.02 1.13 -3.80
CA ILE A 166 -5.72 1.15 -4.46
C ILE A 166 -4.94 2.43 -4.15
N ILE A 167 -3.65 2.26 -3.91
CA ILE A 167 -2.63 3.30 -3.96
C ILE A 167 -1.73 2.98 -5.14
N MET A 168 -1.78 3.83 -6.18
CA MET A 168 -0.82 3.78 -7.27
C MET A 168 0.41 4.58 -6.91
N LYS A 169 1.58 4.13 -7.35
CA LYS A 169 2.84 4.83 -7.12
C LYS A 169 3.68 4.98 -8.39
N GLY A 170 4.54 5.96 -8.40
CA GLY A 170 5.48 6.20 -9.49
C GLY A 170 6.46 7.32 -9.22
N SER A 171 7.56 7.35 -9.98
CA SER A 171 8.66 8.31 -9.82
C SER A 171 8.73 9.35 -10.96
N LYS A 172 7.65 9.51 -11.72
CA LYS A 172 7.55 10.50 -12.80
C LYS A 172 7.35 11.91 -12.25
N SER A 173 7.71 12.93 -13.02
CA SER A 173 7.39 14.33 -12.67
C SER A 173 5.88 14.58 -12.63
N VAL A 174 5.44 15.62 -11.92
CA VAL A 174 4.01 15.96 -11.82
C VAL A 174 3.39 16.23 -13.21
N ALA A 175 4.14 16.87 -14.11
CA ALA A 175 3.70 17.14 -15.48
C ALA A 175 3.46 15.84 -16.27
N GLN A 176 4.39 14.87 -16.17
CA GLN A 176 4.23 13.55 -16.79
C GLN A 176 3.05 12.78 -16.20
N VAL A 177 2.90 12.77 -14.88
CA VAL A 177 1.77 12.12 -14.22
C VAL A 177 0.43 12.72 -14.67
N LYS A 178 0.33 14.05 -14.79
CA LYS A 178 -0.88 14.69 -15.32
C LYS A 178 -1.17 14.29 -16.77
N GLN A 179 -0.14 14.17 -17.58
CA GLN A 179 -0.28 13.79 -18.99
C GLN A 179 -0.66 12.32 -19.15
N GLU A 180 0.04 11.42 -18.46
CA GLU A 180 -0.08 9.97 -18.65
C GLU A 180 -1.20 9.36 -17.79
N PHE A 181 -1.41 9.90 -16.59
CA PHE A 181 -2.28 9.37 -15.55
C PHE A 181 -3.48 10.28 -15.21
N GLY A 182 -3.57 11.46 -15.82
CA GLY A 182 -4.52 12.52 -15.47
C GLY A 182 -5.97 12.07 -15.37
N LYS A 183 -6.43 11.20 -16.27
CA LYS A 183 -7.81 10.66 -16.28
C LYS A 183 -8.17 9.78 -15.07
N TYR A 184 -7.20 9.43 -14.23
CA TYR A 184 -7.38 8.58 -13.05
C TYR A 184 -7.16 9.30 -11.73
N LEU A 185 -6.59 10.53 -11.74
CA LEU A 185 -6.17 11.24 -10.52
C LEU A 185 -7.32 11.60 -9.58
N ASP A 186 -8.54 11.72 -10.08
CA ASP A 186 -9.77 11.93 -9.32
C ASP A 186 -10.42 10.62 -8.83
N LYS A 187 -9.94 9.47 -9.27
CA LYS A 187 -10.54 8.15 -9.07
C LYS A 187 -9.75 7.24 -8.15
N VAL A 188 -8.41 7.33 -8.21
CA VAL A 188 -7.50 6.51 -7.41
C VAL A 188 -6.48 7.38 -6.69
N ILE A 189 -5.93 6.88 -5.59
CA ILE A 189 -4.83 7.54 -4.91
C ILE A 189 -3.56 7.36 -5.75
N TYR A 190 -2.93 8.47 -6.14
CA TYR A 190 -1.59 8.47 -6.68
C TYR A 190 -0.59 8.96 -5.62
N MET A 191 0.48 8.21 -5.40
CA MET A 191 1.54 8.48 -4.45
C MET A 191 2.88 8.63 -5.18
N PRO A 192 3.51 9.82 -5.18
CA PRO A 192 4.83 9.99 -5.76
C PRO A 192 5.91 9.30 -4.93
N ILE A 193 6.84 8.64 -5.62
CA ILE A 193 8.09 8.11 -5.06
C ILE A 193 9.18 9.16 -5.31
N VAL A 194 9.85 9.61 -4.24
CA VAL A 194 10.92 10.60 -4.36
C VAL A 194 12.18 10.10 -3.66
N ASN A 195 13.25 9.92 -4.43
CA ASN A 195 14.57 9.64 -3.87
C ASN A 195 15.25 10.98 -3.52
N LEU A 196 15.43 11.22 -2.22
CA LEU A 196 15.94 12.47 -1.66
C LEU A 196 17.45 12.69 -1.95
N ASP A 197 18.17 11.67 -2.39
CA ASP A 197 19.57 11.78 -2.80
C ASP A 197 19.72 12.25 -4.27
N ARG A 198 18.60 12.40 -4.98
CA ARG A 198 18.61 12.88 -6.38
C ARG A 198 18.56 14.39 -6.46
N PRO A 199 19.25 15.00 -7.44
CA PRO A 199 19.08 16.41 -7.77
C PRO A 199 17.58 16.74 -7.95
N HIS A 200 17.18 17.95 -7.53
CA HIS A 200 15.79 18.43 -7.66
C HIS A 200 14.70 17.68 -6.86
N ALA A 201 15.07 16.80 -5.91
CA ALA A 201 14.08 16.10 -5.08
C ALA A 201 13.15 17.06 -4.33
N MET A 202 13.70 18.14 -3.74
CA MET A 202 12.91 19.18 -3.06
C MET A 202 11.94 19.87 -4.02
N GLN A 203 12.41 20.23 -5.24
CA GLN A 203 11.55 20.85 -6.24
C GLN A 203 10.41 19.92 -6.65
N MET A 204 10.71 18.64 -6.91
CA MET A 204 9.69 17.63 -7.24
C MET A 204 8.60 17.54 -6.16
N ILE A 205 8.97 17.54 -4.89
CA ILE A 205 8.01 17.53 -3.77
C ILE A 205 7.14 18.79 -3.77
N GLN A 206 7.75 19.96 -3.96
CA GLN A 206 7.03 21.24 -4.01
C GLN A 206 6.05 21.30 -5.18
N ASP A 207 6.44 20.81 -6.35
CA ASP A 207 5.58 20.75 -7.54
C ASP A 207 4.36 19.84 -7.27
N PHE A 208 4.56 18.66 -6.72
CA PHE A 208 3.45 17.77 -6.34
C PHE A 208 2.54 18.38 -5.27
N LEU A 209 3.09 19.03 -4.25
CA LEU A 209 2.29 19.70 -3.21
C LEU A 209 1.44 20.84 -3.78
N THR A 210 1.96 21.56 -4.77
CA THR A 210 1.26 22.68 -5.39
C THR A 210 0.17 22.18 -6.35
N GLU A 211 0.48 21.18 -7.17
CA GLU A 211 -0.34 20.84 -8.33
C GLU A 211 -1.31 19.67 -8.11
N LEU A 212 -0.95 18.68 -7.27
CA LEU A 212 -1.76 17.46 -7.03
C LEU A 212 -2.12 17.22 -5.58
N LYS A 213 -1.37 17.78 -4.62
CA LYS A 213 -1.58 17.62 -3.16
C LYS A 213 -1.76 16.16 -2.77
N PRO A 214 -0.77 15.27 -3.05
CA PRO A 214 -0.91 13.84 -2.78
C PRO A 214 -1.11 13.58 -1.28
N VAL A 215 -1.85 12.53 -0.95
CA VAL A 215 -2.13 12.15 0.45
C VAL A 215 -0.88 11.68 1.19
N ALA A 216 0.10 11.13 0.44
CA ALA A 216 1.37 10.64 0.96
C ALA A 216 2.47 10.76 -0.09
N PHE A 217 3.72 10.80 0.38
CA PHE A 217 4.95 10.63 -0.41
C PHE A 217 5.70 9.41 0.08
N GLU A 218 6.06 8.51 -0.82
CA GLU A 218 7.06 7.46 -0.57
C GLU A 218 8.44 8.07 -0.78
N LEU A 219 9.22 8.17 0.31
CA LEU A 219 10.53 8.80 0.32
C LEU A 219 11.63 7.76 0.48
N LEU A 220 12.73 7.97 -0.23
CA LEU A 220 13.92 7.13 -0.17
C LEU A 220 15.14 8.01 0.10
N TYR A 221 16.06 7.55 0.97
CA TYR A 221 17.36 8.19 1.17
C TYR A 221 18.35 7.18 1.77
N VAL A 222 19.64 7.37 1.48
CA VAL A 222 20.70 6.41 1.82
C VAL A 222 21.33 6.70 3.19
N SER A 223 21.42 7.98 3.60
CA SER A 223 22.16 8.36 4.80
C SER A 223 21.56 9.56 5.52
N ASP A 224 21.56 9.55 6.84
CA ASP A 224 21.19 10.68 7.72
C ASP A 224 22.08 11.92 7.54
N SER A 225 23.20 11.81 6.85
CA SER A 225 24.02 12.96 6.45
C SER A 225 23.36 13.84 5.39
N ASN A 226 22.32 13.35 4.72
CA ASN A 226 21.54 14.13 3.77
C ASN A 226 20.65 15.14 4.51
N SER A 227 20.99 16.43 4.45
CA SER A 227 20.30 17.50 5.18
C SER A 227 18.84 17.68 4.78
N ILE A 228 18.50 17.42 3.51
CA ILE A 228 17.16 17.66 2.99
C ILE A 228 16.09 16.70 3.60
N VAL A 229 16.50 15.57 4.18
CA VAL A 229 15.56 14.60 4.78
C VAL A 229 14.70 15.24 5.87
N LYS A 230 15.33 15.99 6.79
CA LYS A 230 14.63 16.71 7.87
C LYS A 230 13.83 17.90 7.36
N GLU A 231 14.36 18.61 6.35
CA GLU A 231 13.66 19.73 5.70
C GLU A 231 12.37 19.27 5.02
N VAL A 232 12.44 18.15 4.28
CA VAL A 232 11.27 17.52 3.65
C VAL A 232 10.25 17.05 4.69
N SER A 233 10.71 16.40 5.77
CA SER A 233 9.82 16.00 6.86
C SER A 233 9.07 17.20 7.46
N ALA A 234 9.76 18.30 7.70
CA ALA A 234 9.15 19.53 8.20
C ALA A 234 8.19 20.17 7.18
N LEU A 235 8.55 20.17 5.89
CA LEU A 235 7.72 20.71 4.79
C LEU A 235 6.40 19.94 4.65
N LEU A 236 6.42 18.61 4.77
CA LEU A 236 5.26 17.74 4.58
C LEU A 236 4.31 17.71 5.79
N LYS A 237 4.78 18.08 6.98
CA LYS A 237 3.99 18.05 8.22
C LYS A 237 2.69 18.87 8.06
N GLY A 238 1.55 18.23 8.31
CA GLY A 238 0.22 18.82 8.17
C GLY A 238 -0.25 19.04 6.72
N LYS A 239 0.50 18.59 5.71
CA LYS A 239 0.16 18.71 4.29
C LYS A 239 0.01 17.36 3.60
N SER A 240 0.88 16.39 3.92
CA SER A 240 0.92 15.06 3.33
C SER A 240 1.58 14.09 4.30
N LEU A 241 1.20 12.81 4.26
CA LEU A 241 1.83 11.79 5.08
C LEU A 241 3.20 11.39 4.50
N VAL A 242 4.10 10.97 5.38
CA VAL A 242 5.41 10.44 5.00
C VAL A 242 5.38 8.92 5.06
N TRP A 243 5.81 8.28 3.99
CA TRP A 243 5.99 6.85 3.87
C TRP A 243 7.46 6.52 3.67
N TYR A 244 7.99 5.60 4.50
CA TYR A 244 9.31 5.00 4.32
C TYR A 244 9.21 3.48 4.20
N ASN A 245 10.16 2.92 3.44
CA ASN A 245 10.39 1.48 3.33
C ASN A 245 11.55 1.09 4.23
N THR A 246 11.36 0.10 5.10
CA THR A 246 12.38 -0.38 6.04
C THR A 246 12.98 -1.73 5.63
N LEU A 247 12.97 -2.04 4.33
CA LEU A 247 13.30 -3.36 3.79
C LEU A 247 14.80 -3.67 3.83
N TRP A 248 15.64 -2.66 3.60
CA TRP A 248 17.11 -2.71 3.68
C TRP A 248 17.72 -1.32 3.89
N ASP A 249 18.99 -1.26 4.26
CA ASP A 249 19.72 -0.10 4.77
C ASP A 249 19.67 1.16 3.89
N THR A 250 19.67 1.01 2.57
CA THR A 250 19.73 2.15 1.63
C THR A 250 18.36 2.78 1.31
N MET A 251 17.29 2.32 1.95
CA MET A 251 15.94 2.86 1.70
C MET A 251 15.54 3.97 2.66
N ALA A 252 16.00 3.91 3.91
CA ALA A 252 15.62 4.85 4.96
C ALA A 252 16.82 5.19 5.88
N GLY A 253 17.99 5.43 5.32
CA GLY A 253 19.17 5.89 6.04
C GLY A 253 19.73 4.89 7.07
N GLY A 254 19.53 3.59 6.86
CA GLY A 254 19.92 2.53 7.80
C GLY A 254 18.89 2.27 8.91
N HIS A 255 17.75 2.97 8.91
CA HIS A 255 16.64 2.73 9.85
C HIS A 255 15.72 1.62 9.32
N ASP A 256 16.28 0.47 9.03
CA ASP A 256 15.61 -0.66 8.39
C ASP A 256 15.03 -1.68 9.40
N ASP A 257 14.50 -2.78 8.87
CA ASP A 257 13.93 -3.87 9.66
C ASP A 257 14.99 -4.58 10.52
N ASP A 258 16.23 -4.71 10.05
CA ASP A 258 17.29 -5.37 10.80
C ASP A 258 17.79 -4.48 11.94
N MET A 259 17.99 -3.17 11.72
CA MET A 259 18.23 -2.20 12.81
C MET A 259 17.07 -2.23 13.81
N SER A 260 15.83 -2.35 13.34
CA SER A 260 14.65 -2.37 14.21
C SER A 260 14.56 -3.63 15.07
N LEU A 261 15.06 -4.78 14.60
CA LEU A 261 15.19 -5.99 15.43
C LEU A 261 16.20 -5.83 16.54
N GLU A 262 17.34 -5.16 16.27
CA GLU A 262 18.36 -4.90 17.28
C GLU A 262 17.92 -3.82 18.27
N ASN A 263 17.36 -2.73 17.74
CA ASN A 263 16.88 -1.59 18.52
C ASN A 263 15.71 -0.90 17.81
N PRO A 264 14.44 -1.22 18.15
CA PRO A 264 13.28 -0.70 17.44
C PRO A 264 13.11 0.82 17.60
N ASP A 265 13.65 1.43 18.64
CA ASP A 265 13.61 2.90 18.81
C ASP A 265 14.61 3.61 17.88
N LYS A 266 15.74 2.98 17.53
CA LYS A 266 16.67 3.49 16.51
C LYS A 266 16.18 3.25 15.09
N GLY A 267 15.46 2.16 14.82
CA GLY A 267 14.83 1.88 13.54
C GLY A 267 13.49 2.62 13.40
N TYR A 268 12.39 1.95 13.63
CA TYR A 268 11.03 2.51 13.50
C TYR A 268 10.81 3.76 14.32
N GLY A 269 11.33 3.80 15.57
CA GLY A 269 11.17 4.93 16.47
C GLY A 269 11.75 6.22 15.93
N TYR A 270 12.93 6.16 15.30
CA TYR A 270 13.55 7.32 14.65
C TYR A 270 12.70 7.84 13.49
N LEU A 271 12.26 6.97 12.61
CA LEU A 271 11.41 7.35 11.47
C LEU A 271 10.12 8.03 11.95
N ILE A 272 9.45 7.46 12.95
CA ILE A 272 8.18 7.98 13.49
C ILE A 272 8.38 9.29 14.24
N GLY A 273 9.36 9.35 15.15
CA GLY A 273 9.57 10.47 16.07
C GLY A 273 10.33 11.63 15.45
N THR A 274 11.37 11.35 14.66
CA THR A 274 12.25 12.37 14.07
C THR A 274 11.79 12.80 12.69
N LEU A 275 11.37 11.84 11.84
CA LEU A 275 10.99 12.10 10.47
C LEU A 275 9.47 12.17 10.24
N ASN A 276 8.69 12.17 11.32
CA ASN A 276 7.23 12.28 11.28
C ASN A 276 6.55 11.26 10.34
N THR A 277 7.15 10.06 10.23
CA THR A 277 6.63 8.98 9.38
C THR A 277 5.29 8.48 9.92
N ARG A 278 4.32 8.31 9.03
CA ARG A 278 2.99 7.79 9.37
C ARG A 278 2.60 6.59 8.56
N ILE A 279 3.45 6.16 7.62
CA ILE A 279 3.26 4.94 6.83
C ILE A 279 4.62 4.24 6.76
N ILE A 280 4.69 2.98 7.18
CA ILE A 280 5.92 2.17 7.15
C ILE A 280 5.66 0.88 6.39
N GLN A 281 6.42 0.65 5.32
CA GLN A 281 6.46 -0.62 4.61
C GLN A 281 7.60 -1.48 5.15
N THR A 282 7.29 -2.71 5.53
CA THR A 282 8.19 -3.61 6.24
C THR A 282 8.05 -5.06 5.77
N ASP A 283 9.12 -5.82 5.87
CA ASP A 283 9.16 -7.28 5.76
C ASP A 283 8.77 -8.00 7.06
N ARG A 284 8.49 -7.23 8.14
CA ARG A 284 8.19 -7.73 9.48
C ARG A 284 6.90 -7.12 10.06
N PRO A 285 5.76 -7.21 9.36
CA PRO A 285 4.55 -6.50 9.74
C PRO A 285 4.06 -6.85 11.15
N ALA A 286 4.14 -8.11 11.57
CA ALA A 286 3.75 -8.53 12.92
C ALA A 286 4.63 -7.86 14.00
N TYR A 287 5.93 -7.73 13.75
CA TYR A 287 6.86 -7.09 14.67
C TYR A 287 6.59 -5.59 14.81
N LEU A 288 6.41 -4.90 13.66
CA LEU A 288 6.06 -3.48 13.65
C LEU A 288 4.71 -3.23 14.35
N LEU A 289 3.68 -4.04 14.07
CA LEU A 289 2.37 -3.92 14.74
C LEU A 289 2.50 -4.04 16.27
N ASN A 290 3.30 -4.98 16.75
CA ASN A 290 3.55 -5.15 18.17
C ASN A 290 4.27 -3.93 18.78
N TYR A 291 5.31 -3.42 18.12
CA TYR A 291 6.01 -2.20 18.53
C TYR A 291 5.06 -1.00 18.64
N LEU A 292 4.25 -0.77 17.62
CA LEU A 292 3.30 0.35 17.58
C LEU A 292 2.24 0.25 18.68
N LYS A 293 1.76 -0.95 18.99
CA LYS A 293 0.81 -1.19 20.09
C LYS A 293 1.42 -0.81 21.44
N HIS A 294 2.66 -1.24 21.71
CA HIS A 294 3.37 -0.90 22.96
C HIS A 294 3.62 0.61 23.09
N ARG A 295 3.85 1.31 21.99
CA ARG A 295 4.08 2.77 21.96
C ARG A 295 2.76 3.57 21.87
N LYS A 296 1.59 2.94 21.85
CA LYS A 296 0.26 3.59 21.71
C LYS A 296 0.16 4.46 20.44
N LEU A 297 0.78 4.00 19.36
CA LEU A 297 0.80 4.67 18.04
C LEU A 297 -0.20 4.03 17.06
N ARG A 298 -0.95 3.04 17.58
CA ARG A 298 -1.98 2.33 16.82
C ARG A 298 -3.12 1.88 17.74
#